data_05616dee9fc0810a882c7fcfa231f3e6
#
_entry.id   05616dee9fc0810a882c7fcfa231f3e6
#
_cell.length_a   1.000
_cell.length_b   1.000
_cell.length_c   1.000
_cell.angle_alpha   90.00
_cell.angle_beta   90.00
_cell.angle_gamma   90.00
#
_symmetry.space_group_name_H-M   'P 1'
#
loop_
_entity.id
_entity.type
_entity.pdbx_description
1 polymer ?
#
loop_
_entity_poly.entity_id
_entity_poly.type
_entity_poly.pdbx_seq_one_letter_code
_entity_poly.pdbx_strand_id
1 'polypeptide(L)'
;MTARRPDTRPTLEAVAAVAGVSRATVSRVINGVQTVDPAIVAMVEKAIDETGYVPNLAARTLVTRRTGSVALVVSEPTERPHASPFLERLFTDPYVGRVTAGAQQVLRPRDIHLAILPADPPAHDQVVRYVRQGHVDGVLLVTSSTGDPLPARFAALAVPVVLSTHLAGADESAGVSWVDLDQAAGGRLAAEHLVARGRTRLATVAGPTDVPFARARLDGFLDAVRAAGLPEPLVVEGDFTRAGGEAAARELLAARPDVDGVFGASDLMADGASTVLQESGRRVPEDVAVVGFDDSTVAHQAHPPLTTVRQPVEEMAAEMARLLLAAIDTPETEPRSVLFDPTLVVRDSA
;
A
#
# COMPACT_ATOMS: atom_id res chain seq x y z
N MET A 1 -53.99 -3.66 -4.72
CA MET A 1 -53.37 -2.39 -5.18
C MET A 1 -52.75 -1.73 -3.97
N THR A 2 -51.49 -2.02 -3.73
CA THR A 2 -50.68 -1.41 -2.65
C THR A 2 -50.16 -0.08 -3.18
N ALA A 3 -50.63 1.01 -2.63
CA ALA A 3 -50.15 2.35 -2.95
C ALA A 3 -48.65 2.46 -2.61
N ARG A 4 -47.84 2.70 -3.62
CA ARG A 4 -46.44 3.03 -3.51
C ARG A 4 -46.36 4.34 -2.72
N ARG A 5 -45.84 4.32 -1.48
CA ARG A 5 -45.49 5.54 -0.75
C ARG A 5 -44.56 6.37 -1.63
N PRO A 6 -44.85 7.68 -1.82
CA PRO A 6 -43.92 8.54 -2.53
C PRO A 6 -42.58 8.55 -1.74
N ASP A 7 -41.50 8.24 -2.43
CA ASP A 7 -40.12 8.32 -1.91
C ASP A 7 -39.76 9.81 -1.76
N THR A 8 -40.25 10.42 -0.65
CA THR A 8 -40.01 11.83 -0.35
C THR A 8 -38.65 11.95 0.33
N ARG A 9 -37.57 11.72 -0.44
CA ARG A 9 -36.25 12.17 0.03
C ARG A 9 -36.29 13.67 0.22
N PRO A 10 -35.83 14.19 1.39
CA PRO A 10 -35.76 15.63 1.61
C PRO A 10 -35.04 16.31 0.46
N THR A 11 -35.54 17.45 0.01
CA THR A 11 -34.97 18.21 -1.10
C THR A 11 -34.28 19.47 -0.58
N LEU A 12 -33.44 20.07 -1.41
CA LEU A 12 -32.79 21.34 -1.12
C LEU A 12 -33.80 22.46 -0.88
N GLU A 13 -34.97 22.37 -1.53
CA GLU A 13 -36.09 23.27 -1.32
C GLU A 13 -36.73 23.09 0.06
N ALA A 14 -36.81 21.88 0.58
CA ALA A 14 -37.33 21.61 1.93
C ALA A 14 -36.40 22.21 2.99
N VAL A 15 -35.07 22.06 2.83
CA VAL A 15 -34.09 22.72 3.72
C VAL A 15 -34.22 24.25 3.67
N ALA A 16 -34.37 24.83 2.47
CA ALA A 16 -34.52 26.26 2.28
C ALA A 16 -35.77 26.80 2.99
N ALA A 17 -36.90 26.05 2.92
CA ALA A 17 -38.13 26.40 3.59
C ALA A 17 -37.99 26.37 5.12
N VAL A 18 -37.32 25.35 5.68
CA VAL A 18 -37.10 25.21 7.12
C VAL A 18 -36.12 26.28 7.64
N ALA A 19 -35.02 26.53 6.91
CA ALA A 19 -34.04 27.54 7.26
C ALA A 19 -34.46 28.99 7.02
N GLY A 20 -35.61 29.22 6.31
CA GLY A 20 -36.10 30.57 5.98
C GLY A 20 -35.17 31.33 5.00
N VAL A 21 -34.39 30.66 4.19
CA VAL A 21 -33.44 31.25 3.24
C VAL A 21 -33.70 30.79 1.81
N SER A 22 -33.02 31.43 0.84
CA SER A 22 -33.15 30.99 -0.57
C SER A 22 -32.45 29.65 -0.81
N ARG A 23 -32.94 28.86 -1.81
CA ARG A 23 -32.25 27.67 -2.30
C ARG A 23 -30.80 27.94 -2.67
N ALA A 24 -30.52 29.10 -3.27
CA ALA A 24 -29.15 29.49 -3.62
C ALA A 24 -28.28 29.69 -2.38
N THR A 25 -28.84 30.22 -1.28
CA THR A 25 -28.12 30.35 0.00
C THR A 25 -27.81 28.99 0.61
N VAL A 26 -28.79 28.06 0.64
CA VAL A 26 -28.55 26.67 1.09
C VAL A 26 -27.45 26.02 0.25
N SER A 27 -27.50 26.14 -1.07
CA SER A 27 -26.48 25.60 -1.97
C SER A 27 -25.08 26.16 -1.68
N ARG A 28 -24.96 27.47 -1.38
CA ARG A 28 -23.67 28.09 -1.02
C ARG A 28 -23.14 27.55 0.31
N VAL A 29 -23.98 27.39 1.30
CA VAL A 29 -23.58 26.79 2.60
C VAL A 29 -23.11 25.35 2.41
N ILE A 30 -23.86 24.51 1.73
CA ILE A 30 -23.52 23.11 1.45
C ILE A 30 -22.19 22.99 0.68
N ASN A 31 -21.92 23.95 -0.21
CA ASN A 31 -20.66 23.97 -1.00
C ASN A 31 -19.49 24.69 -0.29
N GLY A 32 -19.65 25.08 0.98
CA GLY A 32 -18.58 25.67 1.79
C GLY A 32 -18.13 27.07 1.34
N VAL A 33 -19.02 27.86 0.70
CA VAL A 33 -18.69 29.22 0.25
C VAL A 33 -18.48 30.12 1.46
N GLN A 34 -17.25 30.56 1.69
CA GLN A 34 -16.83 31.34 2.87
C GLN A 34 -17.46 32.73 3.01
N THR A 35 -18.15 33.23 1.99
CA THR A 35 -18.79 34.56 2.02
C THR A 35 -20.19 34.54 2.62
N VAL A 36 -20.67 33.41 3.13
CA VAL A 36 -21.97 33.30 3.79
C VAL A 36 -21.83 33.65 5.26
N ASP A 37 -22.74 34.48 5.78
CA ASP A 37 -22.77 34.88 7.20
C ASP A 37 -22.82 33.64 8.11
N PRO A 38 -21.97 33.53 9.15
CA PRO A 38 -21.94 32.41 10.08
C PRO A 38 -23.29 32.09 10.73
N ALA A 39 -24.13 33.07 10.98
CA ALA A 39 -25.45 32.85 11.53
C ALA A 39 -26.37 32.13 10.51
N ILE A 40 -26.25 32.45 9.23
CA ILE A 40 -26.97 31.78 8.16
C ILE A 40 -26.45 30.34 7.98
N VAL A 41 -25.15 30.12 8.11
CA VAL A 41 -24.55 28.78 8.06
C VAL A 41 -25.16 27.91 9.16
N ALA A 42 -25.16 28.36 10.40
CA ALA A 42 -25.73 27.63 11.54
C ALA A 42 -27.23 27.33 11.37
N MET A 43 -28.02 28.27 10.80
CA MET A 43 -29.44 28.03 10.52
C MET A 43 -29.65 26.96 9.45
N VAL A 44 -28.85 26.96 8.40
CA VAL A 44 -28.94 25.96 7.33
C VAL A 44 -28.48 24.59 7.81
N GLU A 45 -27.39 24.48 8.57
CA GLU A 45 -26.93 23.23 9.16
C GLU A 45 -28.00 22.60 10.06
N LYS A 46 -28.62 23.41 10.93
CA LYS A 46 -29.73 22.97 11.76
C LYS A 46 -30.92 22.46 10.93
N ALA A 47 -31.28 23.17 9.85
CA ALA A 47 -32.35 22.74 8.96
C ALA A 47 -32.00 21.46 8.18
N ILE A 48 -30.74 21.22 7.84
CA ILE A 48 -30.26 19.96 7.25
C ILE A 48 -30.48 18.81 8.24
N ASP A 49 -30.11 18.98 9.51
CA ASP A 49 -30.27 17.98 10.56
C ASP A 49 -31.77 17.69 10.82
N GLU A 50 -32.60 18.73 10.89
CA GLU A 50 -34.05 18.60 11.11
C GLU A 50 -34.79 17.91 9.95
N THR A 51 -34.37 18.18 8.72
CA THR A 51 -34.99 17.60 7.51
C THR A 51 -34.45 16.21 7.18
N GLY A 52 -33.30 15.85 7.72
CA GLY A 52 -32.55 14.64 7.31
C GLY A 52 -32.06 14.70 5.85
N TYR A 53 -31.88 15.92 5.32
CA TYR A 53 -31.40 16.11 3.95
C TYR A 53 -29.94 15.66 3.83
N VAL A 54 -29.71 14.75 2.90
CA VAL A 54 -28.35 14.36 2.51
C VAL A 54 -28.01 15.03 1.17
N PRO A 55 -26.97 15.88 1.13
CA PRO A 55 -26.53 16.51 -0.11
C PRO A 55 -26.31 15.47 -1.21
N ASN A 56 -26.83 15.73 -2.40
CA ASN A 56 -26.61 14.87 -3.53
C ASN A 56 -25.17 15.05 -4.04
N LEU A 57 -24.33 14.04 -3.77
CA LEU A 57 -22.92 14.04 -4.19
C LEU A 57 -22.76 14.28 -5.70
N ALA A 58 -23.64 13.72 -6.54
CA ALA A 58 -23.58 13.95 -7.98
C ALA A 58 -23.83 15.43 -8.35
N ALA A 59 -24.74 16.12 -7.65
CA ALA A 59 -24.95 17.55 -7.85
C ALA A 59 -23.76 18.39 -7.35
N ARG A 60 -23.15 17.99 -6.24
CA ARG A 60 -21.94 18.62 -5.69
C ARG A 60 -20.75 18.46 -6.65
N THR A 61 -20.54 17.26 -7.17
CA THR A 61 -19.47 16.95 -8.15
C THR A 61 -19.56 17.82 -9.39
N LEU A 62 -20.80 18.12 -9.88
CA LEU A 62 -20.99 19.01 -11.02
C LEU A 62 -20.53 20.45 -10.75
N VAL A 63 -20.65 20.92 -9.51
CA VAL A 63 -20.27 22.27 -9.10
C VAL A 63 -18.78 22.34 -8.74
N THR A 64 -18.30 21.40 -7.91
CA THR A 64 -16.93 21.41 -7.38
C THR A 64 -15.92 20.75 -8.32
N ARG A 65 -16.39 19.96 -9.28
CA ARG A 65 -15.60 19.05 -10.12
C ARG A 65 -14.77 18.05 -9.32
N ARG A 66 -15.21 17.74 -8.08
CA ARG A 66 -14.56 16.79 -7.17
C ARG A 66 -15.57 15.76 -6.68
N THR A 67 -15.14 14.51 -6.66
CA THR A 67 -15.95 13.38 -6.20
C THR A 67 -15.87 13.20 -4.68
N GLY A 68 -14.81 13.71 -4.03
CA GLY A 68 -14.47 13.41 -2.65
C GLY A 68 -14.03 11.95 -2.47
N SER A 69 -13.48 11.36 -3.51
CA SER A 69 -13.02 9.97 -3.49
C SER A 69 -11.65 9.85 -4.17
N VAL A 70 -10.78 9.00 -3.63
CA VAL A 70 -9.52 8.61 -4.27
C VAL A 70 -9.47 7.08 -4.41
N ALA A 71 -8.72 6.58 -5.38
CA ALA A 71 -8.51 5.16 -5.56
C ALA A 71 -7.17 4.72 -4.96
N LEU A 72 -7.18 3.59 -4.24
CA LEU A 72 -6.01 2.77 -4.00
C LEU A 72 -6.03 1.65 -5.03
N VAL A 73 -5.23 1.78 -6.06
CA VAL A 73 -5.08 0.75 -7.09
C VAL A 73 -3.92 -0.15 -6.69
N VAL A 74 -4.18 -1.44 -6.56
CA VAL A 74 -3.14 -2.45 -6.32
C VAL A 74 -2.97 -3.24 -7.59
N SER A 75 -1.81 -3.06 -8.23
CA SER A 75 -1.54 -3.61 -9.56
C SER A 75 -0.72 -4.89 -9.49
N GLU A 76 -1.15 -5.87 -10.26
CA GLU A 76 -0.36 -7.04 -10.62
C GLU A 76 -0.16 -7.00 -12.14
N PRO A 77 1.00 -6.53 -12.63
CA PRO A 77 1.16 -6.21 -14.07
C PRO A 77 1.28 -7.44 -14.97
N THR A 78 1.61 -8.60 -14.42
CA THR A 78 1.81 -9.84 -15.17
C THR A 78 1.11 -11.00 -14.48
N GLU A 79 0.52 -11.91 -15.27
CA GLU A 79 0.06 -13.19 -14.74
C GLU A 79 1.27 -14.06 -14.38
N ARG A 80 1.45 -14.32 -13.10
CA ARG A 80 2.45 -15.27 -12.60
C ARG A 80 1.73 -16.54 -12.15
N PRO A 81 2.34 -17.72 -12.34
CA PRO A 81 1.81 -18.94 -11.77
C PRO A 81 1.97 -18.87 -10.24
N HIS A 82 0.93 -18.46 -9.56
CA HIS A 82 0.83 -18.49 -8.10
C HIS A 82 -0.06 -19.66 -7.65
N ALA A 83 0.21 -20.15 -6.45
CA ALA A 83 -0.63 -21.18 -5.83
C ALA A 83 -2.05 -20.67 -5.51
N SER A 84 -2.20 -19.35 -5.28
CA SER A 84 -3.47 -18.69 -4.93
C SER A 84 -3.83 -17.58 -5.91
N PRO A 85 -5.13 -17.32 -6.15
CA PRO A 85 -5.61 -16.21 -6.95
C PRO A 85 -5.15 -14.84 -6.41
N PHE A 86 -5.00 -13.85 -7.30
CA PHE A 86 -4.56 -12.49 -6.94
C PHE A 86 -5.39 -11.88 -5.81
N LEU A 87 -6.71 -11.95 -5.89
CA LEU A 87 -7.59 -11.39 -4.87
C LEU A 87 -7.40 -12.06 -3.49
N GLU A 88 -7.15 -13.35 -3.45
CA GLU A 88 -6.88 -14.04 -2.19
C GLU A 88 -5.58 -13.54 -1.57
N ARG A 89 -4.50 -13.44 -2.35
CA ARG A 89 -3.22 -12.90 -1.89
C ARG A 89 -3.34 -11.47 -1.42
N LEU A 90 -4.06 -10.63 -2.17
CA LEU A 90 -4.30 -9.22 -1.85
C LEU A 90 -4.91 -9.01 -0.45
N PHE A 91 -5.83 -9.89 -0.04
CA PHE A 91 -6.51 -9.76 1.25
C PHE A 91 -5.86 -10.58 2.37
N THR A 92 -4.97 -11.50 2.06
CA THR A 92 -4.20 -12.25 3.07
C THR A 92 -2.86 -11.59 3.41
N ASP A 93 -2.32 -10.77 2.50
CA ASP A 93 -1.12 -9.99 2.76
C ASP A 93 -1.44 -8.78 3.68
N PRO A 94 -0.78 -8.64 4.84
CA PRO A 94 -0.96 -7.49 5.73
C PRO A 94 -0.64 -6.14 5.08
N TYR A 95 0.17 -6.11 4.03
CA TYR A 95 0.67 -4.88 3.40
C TYR A 95 -0.45 -3.96 2.93
N VAL A 96 -1.44 -4.49 2.19
CA VAL A 96 -2.55 -3.69 1.65
C VAL A 96 -3.43 -3.10 2.75
N GLY A 97 -3.65 -3.87 3.84
CA GLY A 97 -4.35 -3.39 5.02
C GLY A 97 -3.62 -2.21 5.68
N ARG A 98 -2.29 -2.30 5.81
CA ARG A 98 -1.43 -1.26 6.37
C ARG A 98 -1.40 -0.01 5.50
N VAL A 99 -1.26 -0.15 4.17
CA VAL A 99 -1.37 0.96 3.22
C VAL A 99 -2.73 1.66 3.35
N THR A 100 -3.82 0.88 3.41
CA THR A 100 -5.17 1.41 3.62
C THR A 100 -5.28 2.20 4.91
N ALA A 101 -4.76 1.66 6.01
CA ALA A 101 -4.79 2.32 7.33
C ALA A 101 -4.02 3.64 7.31
N GLY A 102 -2.81 3.66 6.74
CA GLY A 102 -1.99 4.87 6.62
C GLY A 102 -2.65 5.95 5.75
N ALA A 103 -3.16 5.59 4.59
CA ALA A 103 -3.88 6.52 3.72
C ALA A 103 -5.12 7.10 4.42
N GLN A 104 -5.90 6.29 5.14
CA GLN A 104 -7.09 6.71 5.86
C GLN A 104 -6.81 7.69 7.01
N GLN A 105 -5.61 7.68 7.62
CA GLN A 105 -5.22 8.68 8.62
C GLN A 105 -5.25 10.11 8.05
N VAL A 106 -4.98 10.26 6.75
CA VAL A 106 -4.95 11.55 6.05
C VAL A 106 -6.27 11.88 5.38
N LEU A 107 -6.94 10.89 4.79
CA LEU A 107 -8.14 11.06 3.98
C LEU A 107 -9.40 11.26 4.83
N ARG A 108 -9.57 10.44 5.88
CA ARG A 108 -10.78 10.43 6.71
C ARG A 108 -11.06 11.78 7.41
N PRO A 109 -10.07 12.50 7.96
CA PRO A 109 -10.33 13.83 8.55
C PRO A 109 -10.80 14.88 7.55
N ARG A 110 -10.64 14.63 6.23
CA ARG A 110 -11.05 15.50 5.13
C ARG A 110 -12.33 15.04 4.44
N ASP A 111 -13.02 14.04 4.99
CA ASP A 111 -14.24 13.44 4.42
C ASP A 111 -14.01 12.91 2.99
N ILE A 112 -12.83 12.34 2.73
CA ILE A 112 -12.46 11.74 1.45
C ILE A 112 -12.53 10.22 1.57
N HIS A 113 -13.28 9.60 0.65
CA HIS A 113 -13.43 8.15 0.60
C HIS A 113 -12.26 7.49 -0.15
N LEU A 114 -11.90 6.28 0.29
CA LEU A 114 -10.89 5.45 -0.36
C LEU A 114 -11.57 4.24 -1.01
N ALA A 115 -11.48 4.14 -2.34
CA ALA A 115 -11.91 2.97 -3.11
C ALA A 115 -10.70 2.08 -3.38
N ILE A 116 -10.74 0.81 -2.95
CA ILE A 116 -9.68 -0.16 -3.24
C ILE A 116 -10.04 -0.87 -4.55
N LEU A 117 -9.16 -0.78 -5.52
CA LEU A 117 -9.33 -1.31 -6.88
C LEU A 117 -8.21 -2.33 -7.18
N PRO A 118 -8.50 -3.63 -7.07
CA PRO A 118 -7.60 -4.66 -7.58
C PRO A 118 -7.43 -4.54 -9.10
N ALA A 119 -6.19 -4.63 -9.58
CA ALA A 119 -5.84 -4.41 -10.97
C ALA A 119 -4.87 -5.48 -11.46
N ASP A 120 -5.37 -6.71 -11.61
CA ASP A 120 -4.73 -7.77 -12.38
C ASP A 120 -4.87 -7.50 -13.90
N PRO A 121 -4.11 -8.15 -14.78
CA PRO A 121 -4.11 -7.85 -16.21
C PRO A 121 -5.51 -7.78 -16.86
N PRO A 122 -6.47 -8.70 -16.56
CA PRO A 122 -7.83 -8.59 -17.08
C PRO A 122 -8.60 -7.35 -16.58
N ALA A 123 -8.29 -6.85 -15.39
CA ALA A 123 -8.99 -5.72 -14.78
C ALA A 123 -8.39 -4.34 -15.16
N HIS A 124 -7.18 -4.26 -15.75
CA HIS A 124 -6.53 -3.00 -16.08
C HIS A 124 -7.43 -2.04 -16.87
N ASP A 125 -8.09 -2.52 -17.92
CA ASP A 125 -8.97 -1.67 -18.74
C ASP A 125 -10.20 -1.18 -17.98
N GLN A 126 -10.73 -1.98 -17.07
CA GLN A 126 -11.85 -1.61 -16.22
C GLN A 126 -11.45 -0.51 -15.24
N VAL A 127 -10.30 -0.67 -14.57
CA VAL A 127 -9.77 0.32 -13.61
C VAL A 127 -9.47 1.65 -14.31
N VAL A 128 -8.80 1.62 -15.48
CA VAL A 128 -8.53 2.83 -16.25
C VAL A 128 -9.81 3.52 -16.71
N ARG A 129 -10.83 2.77 -17.15
CA ARG A 129 -12.15 3.34 -17.49
C ARG A 129 -12.81 4.00 -16.28
N TYR A 130 -12.76 3.37 -15.12
CA TYR A 130 -13.33 3.90 -13.88
C TYR A 130 -12.72 5.25 -13.51
N VAL A 131 -11.39 5.33 -13.56
CA VAL A 131 -10.64 6.59 -13.31
C VAL A 131 -10.98 7.64 -14.36
N ARG A 132 -10.97 7.28 -15.66
CA ARG A 132 -11.29 8.19 -16.76
C ARG A 132 -12.71 8.75 -16.70
N GLN A 133 -13.66 8.00 -16.15
CA GLN A 133 -15.03 8.45 -15.97
C GLN A 133 -15.20 9.47 -14.83
N GLY A 134 -14.10 9.79 -14.11
CA GLY A 134 -14.11 10.78 -13.05
C GLY A 134 -14.83 10.29 -11.79
N HIS A 135 -14.76 9.00 -11.46
CA HIS A 135 -15.30 8.46 -10.22
C HIS A 135 -14.39 8.73 -9.02
N VAL A 136 -13.14 9.10 -9.25
CA VAL A 136 -12.15 9.46 -8.24
C VAL A 136 -11.38 10.71 -8.65
N ASP A 137 -10.88 11.44 -7.67
CA ASP A 137 -10.13 12.69 -7.87
C ASP A 137 -8.63 12.45 -8.06
N GLY A 138 -8.14 11.25 -7.70
CA GLY A 138 -6.74 10.87 -7.83
C GLY A 138 -6.51 9.40 -7.48
N VAL A 139 -5.28 8.94 -7.69
CA VAL A 139 -4.88 7.53 -7.56
C VAL A 139 -3.64 7.39 -6.68
N LEU A 140 -3.72 6.54 -5.65
CA LEU A 140 -2.58 5.93 -4.98
C LEU A 140 -2.32 4.60 -5.69
N LEU A 141 -1.17 4.43 -6.34
CA LEU A 141 -0.86 3.23 -7.10
C LEU A 141 0.22 2.42 -6.40
N VAL A 142 -0.19 1.25 -5.93
CA VAL A 142 0.73 0.21 -5.48
C VAL A 142 1.04 -0.67 -6.67
N THR A 143 2.30 -0.63 -7.12
CA THR A 143 2.80 -1.43 -8.22
C THR A 143 4.09 -2.14 -7.83
N SER A 144 4.37 -3.26 -8.45
CA SER A 144 5.53 -4.09 -8.17
C SER A 144 6.47 -4.27 -9.37
N SER A 145 6.21 -3.64 -10.50
CA SER A 145 6.99 -3.90 -11.72
C SER A 145 7.18 -2.64 -12.58
N THR A 146 8.37 -2.50 -13.15
CA THR A 146 8.68 -1.47 -14.15
C THR A 146 7.91 -1.66 -15.46
N GLY A 147 7.43 -2.88 -15.75
CA GLY A 147 6.60 -3.17 -16.90
C GLY A 147 5.09 -2.94 -16.68
N ASP A 148 4.69 -2.37 -15.53
CA ASP A 148 3.29 -2.06 -15.27
C ASP A 148 2.80 -0.93 -16.21
N PRO A 149 1.76 -1.18 -17.02
CA PRO A 149 1.24 -0.17 -17.93
C PRO A 149 0.43 0.93 -17.23
N LEU A 150 -0.01 0.74 -15.99
CA LEU A 150 -0.93 1.64 -15.31
C LEU A 150 -0.34 3.03 -15.02
N PRO A 151 0.93 3.18 -14.60
CA PRO A 151 1.52 4.51 -14.38
C PRO A 151 1.42 5.40 -15.61
N ALA A 152 1.84 4.90 -16.78
CA ALA A 152 1.76 5.65 -18.04
C ALA A 152 0.31 5.91 -18.48
N ARG A 153 -0.59 4.94 -18.27
CA ARG A 153 -2.02 5.07 -18.62
C ARG A 153 -2.71 6.13 -17.78
N PHE A 154 -2.41 6.23 -16.48
CA PHE A 154 -2.98 7.26 -15.61
C PHE A 154 -2.37 8.63 -15.89
N ALA A 155 -1.07 8.72 -16.13
CA ALA A 155 -0.42 9.98 -16.53
C ALA A 155 -1.07 10.56 -17.80
N ALA A 156 -1.42 9.72 -18.77
CA ALA A 156 -2.13 10.14 -20.00
C ALA A 156 -3.56 10.67 -19.75
N LEU A 157 -4.16 10.37 -18.58
CA LEU A 157 -5.49 10.88 -18.22
C LEU A 157 -5.45 12.24 -17.50
N ALA A 158 -4.25 12.79 -17.24
CA ALA A 158 -4.05 14.00 -16.42
C ALA A 158 -4.72 13.91 -15.02
N VAL A 159 -4.80 12.70 -14.46
CA VAL A 159 -5.30 12.46 -13.10
C VAL A 159 -4.10 12.42 -12.17
N PRO A 160 -4.12 13.12 -11.02
CA PRO A 160 -3.06 13.02 -10.02
C PRO A 160 -2.80 11.58 -9.58
N VAL A 161 -1.54 11.16 -9.62
CA VAL A 161 -1.09 9.82 -9.23
C VAL A 161 0.11 9.91 -8.31
N VAL A 162 0.14 9.07 -7.28
CA VAL A 162 1.32 8.86 -6.43
C VAL A 162 1.65 7.37 -6.39
N LEU A 163 2.90 7.02 -6.66
CA LEU A 163 3.38 5.64 -6.68
C LEU A 163 3.90 5.22 -5.30
N SER A 164 3.74 3.95 -4.95
CA SER A 164 4.28 3.34 -3.72
C SER A 164 5.72 2.88 -3.86
N THR A 165 6.36 3.10 -5.00
CA THR A 165 7.74 2.70 -5.27
C THR A 165 8.35 3.58 -6.34
N HIS A 166 9.67 3.70 -6.31
CA HIS A 166 10.45 4.28 -7.40
C HIS A 166 10.57 3.26 -8.53
N LEU A 167 10.08 3.60 -9.71
CA LEU A 167 10.27 2.79 -10.90
C LEU A 167 11.63 3.12 -11.51
N ALA A 168 12.51 2.13 -11.55
CA ALA A 168 13.85 2.28 -12.14
C ALA A 168 13.73 2.42 -13.67
N GLY A 169 14.06 3.61 -14.14
CA GLY A 169 13.97 4.03 -15.54
C GLY A 169 13.54 5.49 -15.54
N ALA A 170 14.47 6.42 -15.75
CA ALA A 170 14.26 7.85 -15.55
C ALA A 170 13.07 8.43 -16.32
N ASP A 171 12.57 7.73 -17.34
CA ASP A 171 11.44 8.17 -18.16
C ASP A 171 10.06 7.73 -17.62
N GLU A 172 9.99 6.67 -16.81
CA GLU A 172 8.70 6.08 -16.38
C GLU A 172 8.12 6.74 -15.14
N SER A 173 8.96 7.26 -14.23
CA SER A 173 8.52 8.06 -13.08
C SER A 173 8.74 9.57 -13.27
N ALA A 174 9.25 10.00 -14.42
CA ALA A 174 9.45 11.40 -14.72
C ALA A 174 8.11 12.14 -14.71
N GLY A 175 7.93 13.02 -13.75
CA GLY A 175 6.70 13.80 -13.58
C GLY A 175 5.63 13.18 -12.69
N VAL A 176 5.89 12.06 -11.98
CA VAL A 176 4.97 11.44 -11.02
C VAL A 176 5.60 11.39 -9.63
N SER A 177 4.85 11.79 -8.62
CA SER A 177 5.28 11.67 -7.22
C SER A 177 5.36 10.21 -6.80
N TRP A 178 6.36 9.89 -5.96
CA TRP A 178 6.48 8.55 -5.38
C TRP A 178 6.96 8.59 -3.93
N VAL A 179 6.63 7.53 -3.21
CA VAL A 179 7.12 7.25 -1.85
C VAL A 179 7.69 5.84 -1.84
N ASP A 180 8.93 5.67 -1.42
CA ASP A 180 9.60 4.37 -1.38
C ASP A 180 10.40 4.21 -0.09
N LEU A 181 10.93 3.01 0.13
CA LEU A 181 11.88 2.64 1.17
C LEU A 181 13.26 2.40 0.55
N ASP A 182 14.36 2.70 1.25
CA ASP A 182 15.68 2.20 0.86
C ASP A 182 15.74 0.67 1.07
N GLN A 183 15.30 -0.05 0.03
CA GLN A 183 15.22 -1.51 0.05
C GLN A 183 16.60 -2.16 0.18
N ALA A 184 17.61 -1.57 -0.44
CA ALA A 184 18.99 -2.08 -0.36
C ALA A 184 19.56 -1.91 1.05
N ALA A 185 19.30 -0.78 1.69
CA ALA A 185 19.67 -0.59 3.10
C ALA A 185 18.93 -1.62 4.00
N GLY A 186 17.68 -1.94 3.69
CA GLY A 186 16.94 -2.96 4.43
C GLY A 186 17.57 -4.36 4.31
N GLY A 187 17.90 -4.79 3.10
CA GLY A 187 18.61 -6.06 2.88
C GLY A 187 19.97 -6.10 3.59
N ARG A 188 20.71 -4.99 3.55
CA ARG A 188 21.98 -4.83 4.26
C ARG A 188 21.83 -5.00 5.77
N LEU A 189 20.83 -4.36 6.39
CA LEU A 189 20.56 -4.49 7.84
C LEU A 189 20.30 -5.94 8.25
N ALA A 190 19.58 -6.71 7.45
CA ALA A 190 19.33 -8.13 7.71
C ALA A 190 20.62 -8.95 7.68
N ALA A 191 21.47 -8.73 6.67
CA ALA A 191 22.76 -9.41 6.54
C ALA A 191 23.73 -9.07 7.69
N GLU A 192 23.89 -7.79 7.98
CA GLU A 192 24.76 -7.29 9.05
C GLU A 192 24.36 -7.87 10.40
N HIS A 193 23.05 -7.99 10.67
CA HIS A 193 22.56 -8.61 11.89
C HIS A 193 22.93 -10.10 11.97
N LEU A 194 22.68 -10.88 10.92
CA LEU A 194 23.04 -12.31 10.88
C LEU A 194 24.55 -12.51 11.09
N VAL A 195 25.38 -11.70 10.43
CA VAL A 195 26.84 -11.72 10.58
C VAL A 195 27.24 -11.36 12.03
N ALA A 196 26.66 -10.33 12.61
CA ALA A 196 26.93 -9.93 14.00
C ALA A 196 26.52 -11.02 15.02
N ARG A 197 25.54 -11.88 14.66
CA ARG A 197 25.14 -13.05 15.43
C ARG A 197 26.05 -14.27 15.20
N GLY A 198 27.13 -14.10 14.42
CA GLY A 198 28.13 -15.15 14.15
C GLY A 198 27.68 -16.17 13.11
N ARG A 199 26.64 -15.89 12.30
CA ARG A 199 26.20 -16.78 11.24
C ARG A 199 27.11 -16.63 10.02
N THR A 200 27.49 -17.76 9.44
CA THR A 200 28.50 -17.79 8.37
C THR A 200 28.06 -18.55 7.11
N ARG A 201 27.02 -19.38 7.20
CA ARG A 201 26.44 -20.12 6.09
C ARG A 201 25.04 -19.61 5.82
N LEU A 202 25.02 -18.45 5.15
CA LEU A 202 23.80 -17.70 4.94
C LEU A 202 23.03 -18.17 3.71
N ALA A 203 21.71 -17.99 3.76
CA ALA A 203 20.82 -18.13 2.63
C ALA A 203 19.73 -17.07 2.67
N THR A 204 19.06 -16.87 1.53
CA THR A 204 17.90 -15.98 1.47
C THR A 204 16.77 -16.59 0.67
N VAL A 205 15.54 -16.43 1.20
CA VAL A 205 14.30 -16.60 0.46
C VAL A 205 13.96 -15.24 -0.12
N ALA A 206 14.42 -14.99 -1.35
CA ALA A 206 14.23 -13.73 -2.04
C ALA A 206 12.78 -13.58 -2.53
N GLY A 207 12.35 -12.34 -2.77
CA GLY A 207 11.16 -12.11 -3.59
C GLY A 207 11.47 -12.33 -5.07
N PRO A 208 10.45 -12.27 -5.95
CA PRO A 208 10.65 -12.42 -7.39
C PRO A 208 11.66 -11.41 -7.92
N THR A 209 12.67 -11.89 -8.64
CA THR A 209 13.85 -11.09 -9.02
C THR A 209 13.60 -10.08 -10.13
N ASP A 210 12.46 -10.17 -10.82
CA ASP A 210 11.95 -9.19 -11.78
C ASP A 210 11.17 -8.04 -11.11
N VAL A 211 10.98 -8.09 -9.78
CA VAL A 211 10.38 -7.03 -8.98
C VAL A 211 11.48 -6.12 -8.44
N PRO A 212 11.52 -4.81 -8.82
CA PRO A 212 12.62 -3.91 -8.50
C PRO A 212 12.95 -3.81 -7.01
N PHE A 213 11.95 -3.65 -6.14
CA PHE A 213 12.18 -3.55 -4.70
C PHE A 213 12.70 -4.88 -4.10
N ALA A 214 12.23 -6.02 -4.61
CA ALA A 214 12.73 -7.33 -4.18
C ALA A 214 14.18 -7.54 -4.62
N ARG A 215 14.50 -7.13 -5.84
CA ARG A 215 15.86 -7.17 -6.37
C ARG A 215 16.79 -6.27 -5.56
N ALA A 216 16.40 -5.02 -5.29
CA ALA A 216 17.19 -4.10 -4.49
C ALA A 216 17.45 -4.65 -3.06
N ARG A 217 16.43 -5.27 -2.45
CA ARG A 217 16.52 -5.93 -1.14
C ARG A 217 17.52 -7.08 -1.15
N LEU A 218 17.46 -7.92 -2.20
CA LEU A 218 18.41 -9.00 -2.42
C LEU A 218 19.85 -8.47 -2.63
N ASP A 219 20.01 -7.50 -3.51
CA ASP A 219 21.34 -6.95 -3.81
C ASP A 219 21.99 -6.35 -2.57
N GLY A 220 21.23 -5.61 -1.74
CA GLY A 220 21.72 -5.08 -0.47
C GLY A 220 22.17 -6.17 0.51
N PHE A 221 21.42 -7.28 0.58
CA PHE A 221 21.80 -8.43 1.39
C PHE A 221 23.10 -9.09 0.90
N LEU A 222 23.20 -9.37 -0.41
CA LEU A 222 24.37 -10.01 -1.02
C LEU A 222 25.61 -9.15 -0.89
N ASP A 223 25.48 -7.85 -1.10
CA ASP A 223 26.61 -6.92 -0.98
C ASP A 223 27.16 -6.86 0.46
N ALA A 224 26.28 -6.85 1.46
CA ALA A 224 26.70 -6.87 2.85
C ALA A 224 27.39 -8.18 3.26
N VAL A 225 26.89 -9.33 2.79
CA VAL A 225 27.52 -10.64 3.04
C VAL A 225 28.90 -10.68 2.37
N ARG A 226 29.02 -10.18 1.14
CA ARG A 226 30.30 -10.09 0.43
C ARG A 226 31.27 -9.16 1.16
N ALA A 227 30.83 -8.01 1.65
CA ALA A 227 31.65 -7.08 2.41
C ALA A 227 32.16 -7.68 3.73
N ALA A 228 31.40 -8.60 4.34
CA ALA A 228 31.83 -9.36 5.52
C ALA A 228 32.82 -10.49 5.21
N GLY A 229 33.17 -10.72 3.94
CA GLY A 229 34.10 -11.77 3.52
C GLY A 229 33.54 -13.20 3.67
N LEU A 230 32.23 -13.35 3.76
CA LEU A 230 31.55 -14.64 3.88
C LEU A 230 31.32 -15.30 2.50
N PRO A 231 31.14 -16.63 2.46
CA PRO A 231 30.76 -17.33 1.24
C PRO A 231 29.46 -16.78 0.66
N GLU A 232 29.30 -16.88 -0.65
CA GLU A 232 28.09 -16.43 -1.34
C GLU A 232 26.86 -17.18 -0.80
N PRO A 233 25.79 -16.45 -0.40
CA PRO A 233 24.57 -17.04 0.11
C PRO A 233 23.88 -17.89 -0.95
N LEU A 234 23.17 -18.94 -0.52
CA LEU A 234 22.21 -19.60 -1.39
C LEU A 234 20.96 -18.69 -1.52
N VAL A 235 20.60 -18.41 -2.75
CA VAL A 235 19.38 -17.62 -3.08
C VAL A 235 18.33 -18.57 -3.62
N VAL A 236 17.15 -18.61 -2.99
CA VAL A 236 15.97 -19.30 -3.49
C VAL A 236 14.85 -18.29 -3.64
N GLU A 237 14.19 -18.29 -4.79
CA GLU A 237 13.11 -17.35 -5.07
C GLU A 237 11.79 -17.82 -4.45
N GLY A 238 11.11 -16.94 -3.74
CA GLY A 238 9.74 -17.08 -3.25
C GLY A 238 8.81 -16.10 -3.96
N ASP A 239 7.57 -16.02 -3.49
CA ASP A 239 6.48 -15.28 -4.13
C ASP A 239 5.74 -14.32 -3.19
N PHE A 240 6.38 -13.95 -2.06
CA PHE A 240 5.81 -13.16 -0.96
C PHE A 240 4.67 -13.84 -0.19
N THR A 241 4.36 -15.09 -0.48
CA THR A 241 3.40 -15.86 0.31
C THR A 241 4.11 -16.72 1.37
N ARG A 242 3.37 -17.10 2.42
CA ARG A 242 3.87 -18.06 3.41
C ARG A 242 4.18 -19.41 2.78
N ALA A 243 3.30 -19.89 1.89
CA ALA A 243 3.49 -21.15 1.18
C ALA A 243 4.71 -21.13 0.26
N GLY A 244 4.97 -19.99 -0.42
CA GLY A 244 6.20 -19.81 -1.20
C GLY A 244 7.45 -19.81 -0.31
N GLY A 245 7.38 -19.22 0.89
CA GLY A 245 8.43 -19.30 1.90
C GLY A 245 8.71 -20.73 2.36
N GLU A 246 7.67 -21.52 2.60
CA GLU A 246 7.80 -22.94 2.95
C GLU A 246 8.43 -23.76 1.82
N ALA A 247 7.99 -23.56 0.57
CA ALA A 247 8.54 -24.26 -0.58
C ALA A 247 10.02 -23.94 -0.78
N ALA A 248 10.37 -22.64 -0.72
CA ALA A 248 11.74 -22.17 -0.83
C ALA A 248 12.65 -22.72 0.29
N ALA A 249 12.15 -22.80 1.51
CA ALA A 249 12.91 -23.35 2.64
C ALA A 249 13.20 -24.85 2.47
N ARG A 250 12.27 -25.64 1.92
CA ARG A 250 12.51 -27.07 1.60
C ARG A 250 13.61 -27.22 0.55
N GLU A 251 13.58 -26.40 -0.51
CA GLU A 251 14.64 -26.37 -1.53
C GLU A 251 15.98 -25.96 -0.94
N LEU A 252 15.98 -24.92 -0.11
CA LEU A 252 17.16 -24.41 0.59
C LEU A 252 17.80 -25.51 1.44
N LEU A 253 17.03 -26.20 2.27
CA LEU A 253 17.54 -27.27 3.14
C LEU A 253 18.08 -28.48 2.34
N ALA A 254 17.45 -28.79 1.20
CA ALA A 254 17.94 -29.87 0.32
C ALA A 254 19.28 -29.52 -0.33
N ALA A 255 19.47 -28.26 -0.73
CA ALA A 255 20.69 -27.80 -1.39
C ALA A 255 21.81 -27.44 -0.39
N ARG A 256 21.47 -26.91 0.78
CA ARG A 256 22.43 -26.49 1.83
C ARG A 256 21.95 -26.90 3.22
N PRO A 257 22.11 -28.16 3.58
CA PRO A 257 21.62 -28.68 4.87
C PRO A 257 22.36 -28.11 6.10
N ASP A 258 23.48 -27.45 5.91
CA ASP A 258 24.28 -26.84 6.98
C ASP A 258 24.08 -25.31 7.14
N VAL A 259 23.03 -24.75 6.51
CA VAL A 259 22.66 -23.34 6.66
C VAL A 259 22.47 -22.97 8.15
N ASP A 260 22.98 -21.79 8.57
CA ASP A 260 22.90 -21.30 9.95
C ASP A 260 22.23 -19.90 10.06
N GLY A 261 21.95 -19.24 8.94
CA GLY A 261 21.22 -17.97 8.90
C GLY A 261 20.39 -17.84 7.63
N VAL A 262 19.11 -17.43 7.78
CA VAL A 262 18.17 -17.24 6.67
C VAL A 262 17.57 -15.84 6.74
N PHE A 263 17.60 -15.14 5.60
CA PHE A 263 16.85 -13.91 5.39
C PHE A 263 15.65 -14.18 4.50
N GLY A 264 14.43 -13.92 5.01
CA GLY A 264 13.21 -13.91 4.20
C GLY A 264 12.88 -12.50 3.77
N ALA A 265 12.70 -12.27 2.46
CA ALA A 265 12.41 -10.96 1.90
C ALA A 265 11.01 -10.41 2.26
N SER A 266 10.21 -11.14 3.02
CA SER A 266 9.03 -10.67 3.76
C SER A 266 8.83 -11.50 5.03
N ASP A 267 8.04 -10.99 5.98
CA ASP A 267 7.70 -11.73 7.20
C ASP A 267 6.89 -12.99 6.91
N LEU A 268 6.02 -12.96 5.89
CA LEU A 268 5.26 -14.14 5.47
C LEU A 268 6.20 -15.27 5.00
N MET A 269 7.19 -14.94 4.17
CA MET A 269 8.15 -15.94 3.71
C MET A 269 9.10 -16.38 4.83
N ALA A 270 9.51 -15.46 5.71
CA ALA A 270 10.35 -15.78 6.87
C ALA A 270 9.63 -16.71 7.86
N ASP A 271 8.35 -16.51 8.12
CA ASP A 271 7.51 -17.37 8.96
C ASP A 271 7.34 -18.76 8.34
N GLY A 272 7.07 -18.82 7.03
CA GLY A 272 7.03 -20.08 6.29
C GLY A 272 8.35 -20.84 6.35
N ALA A 273 9.47 -20.14 6.16
CA ALA A 273 10.80 -20.74 6.25
C ALA A 273 11.11 -21.23 7.68
N SER A 274 10.80 -20.42 8.70
CA SER A 274 10.96 -20.79 10.12
C SER A 274 10.20 -22.08 10.46
N THR A 275 8.96 -22.20 9.96
CA THR A 275 8.14 -23.41 10.16
C THR A 275 8.81 -24.65 9.59
N VAL A 276 9.30 -24.59 8.34
CA VAL A 276 9.96 -25.76 7.69
C VAL A 276 11.28 -26.10 8.41
N LEU A 277 12.04 -25.10 8.85
CA LEU A 277 13.26 -25.34 9.63
C LEU A 277 12.95 -26.09 10.91
N GLN A 278 11.92 -25.70 11.66
CA GLN A 278 11.49 -26.38 12.89
C GLN A 278 10.95 -27.79 12.64
N GLU A 279 10.13 -27.98 11.59
CA GLU A 279 9.64 -29.30 11.16
C GLU A 279 10.80 -30.23 10.81
N SER A 280 11.92 -29.71 10.30
CA SER A 280 13.13 -30.48 10.01
C SER A 280 14.00 -30.77 11.24
N GLY A 281 13.54 -30.36 12.44
CA GLY A 281 14.24 -30.57 13.71
C GLY A 281 15.30 -29.51 14.03
N ARG A 282 15.35 -28.38 13.30
CA ARG A 282 16.24 -27.26 13.60
C ARG A 282 15.59 -26.30 14.59
N ARG A 283 16.37 -25.86 15.55
CA ARG A 283 15.92 -24.83 16.51
C ARG A 283 16.18 -23.45 15.94
N VAL A 284 15.18 -22.56 16.02
CA VAL A 284 15.29 -21.16 15.68
C VAL A 284 15.24 -20.36 17.00
N PRO A 285 16.29 -19.59 17.35
CA PRO A 285 17.43 -19.20 16.53
C PRO A 285 18.70 -20.06 16.72
N GLU A 286 18.75 -21.04 17.64
CA GLU A 286 20.01 -21.66 18.09
C GLU A 286 20.76 -22.33 16.95
N ASP A 287 20.10 -23.15 16.13
CA ASP A 287 20.71 -23.86 15.00
C ASP A 287 20.68 -22.99 13.72
N VAL A 288 19.59 -22.27 13.47
CA VAL A 288 19.40 -21.37 12.32
C VAL A 288 18.74 -20.09 12.77
N ALA A 289 19.39 -18.94 12.58
CA ALA A 289 18.78 -17.64 12.81
C ALA A 289 17.93 -17.24 11.61
N VAL A 290 16.75 -16.63 11.85
CA VAL A 290 15.83 -16.18 10.80
C VAL A 290 15.55 -14.68 10.96
N VAL A 291 15.73 -13.93 9.88
CA VAL A 291 15.38 -12.50 9.80
C VAL A 291 14.30 -12.30 8.74
N GLY A 292 13.24 -11.56 9.07
CA GLY A 292 12.17 -11.19 8.15
C GLY A 292 12.31 -9.77 7.59
N PHE A 293 11.25 -9.31 6.93
CA PHE A 293 11.09 -7.97 6.43
C PHE A 293 9.62 -7.55 6.50
N ASP A 294 9.31 -6.31 6.81
CA ASP A 294 8.06 -5.55 6.89
C ASP A 294 7.68 -5.12 8.32
N ASP A 295 8.09 -5.84 9.36
CA ASP A 295 7.61 -5.68 10.74
C ASP A 295 6.06 -5.70 10.81
N SER A 296 5.49 -6.69 10.17
CA SER A 296 4.05 -6.92 10.10
C SER A 296 3.53 -7.64 11.36
N THR A 297 2.22 -7.81 11.44
CA THR A 297 1.60 -8.63 12.50
C THR A 297 2.10 -10.08 12.50
N VAL A 298 2.51 -10.59 11.34
CA VAL A 298 3.08 -11.93 11.19
C VAL A 298 4.37 -12.06 12.00
N ALA A 299 5.27 -11.06 11.95
CA ALA A 299 6.51 -11.09 12.71
C ALA A 299 6.27 -11.18 14.23
N HIS A 300 5.23 -10.55 14.73
CA HIS A 300 4.85 -10.61 16.15
C HIS A 300 4.23 -11.94 16.57
N GLN A 301 3.49 -12.58 15.66
CA GLN A 301 2.74 -13.81 15.92
C GLN A 301 3.53 -15.07 15.63
N ALA A 302 4.64 -14.97 14.92
CA ALA A 302 5.53 -16.09 14.62
C ALA A 302 6.11 -16.70 15.91
N HIS A 303 6.52 -17.95 15.83
CA HIS A 303 7.13 -18.70 16.95
C HIS A 303 8.46 -19.30 16.53
N PRO A 304 9.60 -18.75 17.03
CA PRO A 304 9.71 -17.54 17.87
C PRO A 304 9.32 -16.26 17.09
N PRO A 305 8.98 -15.14 17.80
CA PRO A 305 8.75 -13.85 17.17
C PRO A 305 9.93 -13.41 16.30
N LEU A 306 9.64 -12.95 15.07
CA LEU A 306 10.68 -12.68 14.08
C LEU A 306 11.42 -11.36 14.35
N THR A 307 12.74 -11.45 14.42
CA THR A 307 13.62 -10.32 14.09
C THR A 307 13.36 -9.93 12.64
N THR A 308 13.11 -8.67 12.38
CA THR A 308 12.67 -8.23 11.05
C THR A 308 13.11 -6.80 10.75
N VAL A 309 13.23 -6.48 9.47
CA VAL A 309 13.46 -5.12 9.01
C VAL A 309 12.13 -4.41 8.90
N ARG A 310 11.95 -3.32 9.67
CA ARG A 310 10.72 -2.52 9.62
C ARG A 310 10.68 -1.66 8.37
N GLN A 311 9.57 -1.79 7.66
CA GLN A 311 9.07 -0.86 6.67
C GLN A 311 7.92 -0.07 7.29
N PRO A 312 8.01 1.27 7.41
CA PRO A 312 6.95 2.08 8.04
C PRO A 312 5.80 2.32 7.05
N VAL A 313 5.09 1.24 6.68
CA VAL A 313 4.09 1.22 5.61
C VAL A 313 2.98 2.23 5.83
N GLU A 314 2.53 2.39 7.08
CA GLU A 314 1.46 3.32 7.44
C GLU A 314 1.89 4.78 7.24
N GLU A 315 3.12 5.13 7.64
CA GLU A 315 3.70 6.46 7.46
C GLU A 315 3.95 6.76 5.97
N MET A 316 4.45 5.77 5.24
CA MET A 316 4.65 5.88 3.79
C MET A 316 3.33 6.12 3.06
N ALA A 317 2.29 5.35 3.38
CA ALA A 317 0.96 5.51 2.79
C ALA A 317 0.28 6.84 3.18
N ALA A 318 0.49 7.31 4.41
CA ALA A 318 0.05 8.62 4.84
C ALA A 318 0.74 9.73 4.02
N GLU A 319 2.04 9.59 3.74
CA GLU A 319 2.76 10.55 2.90
C GLU A 319 2.30 10.50 1.44
N MET A 320 2.07 9.31 0.88
CA MET A 320 1.45 9.16 -0.44
C MET A 320 0.11 9.93 -0.51
N ALA A 321 -0.74 9.78 0.50
CA ALA A 321 -2.02 10.47 0.56
C ALA A 321 -1.86 11.99 0.66
N ARG A 322 -0.87 12.52 1.41
CA ARG A 322 -0.58 13.96 1.49
C ARG A 322 -0.13 14.52 0.14
N LEU A 323 0.79 13.81 -0.53
CA LEU A 323 1.26 14.20 -1.86
C LEU A 323 0.12 14.19 -2.88
N LEU A 324 -0.74 13.16 -2.84
CA LEU A 324 -1.89 13.08 -3.73
C LEU A 324 -2.86 14.24 -3.51
N LEU A 325 -3.20 14.56 -2.26
CA LEU A 325 -4.09 15.67 -1.95
C LEU A 325 -3.50 17.02 -2.35
N ALA A 326 -2.20 17.22 -2.17
CA ALA A 326 -1.51 18.43 -2.63
C ALA A 326 -1.63 18.58 -4.17
N ALA A 327 -1.44 17.49 -4.91
CA ALA A 327 -1.59 17.50 -6.37
C ALA A 327 -3.05 17.70 -6.83
N ILE A 328 -4.03 17.18 -6.07
CA ILE A 328 -5.46 17.41 -6.33
C ILE A 328 -5.82 18.89 -6.05
N ASP A 329 -5.30 19.46 -4.97
CA ASP A 329 -5.62 20.83 -4.54
C ASP A 329 -4.93 21.87 -5.42
N THR A 330 -3.73 21.60 -5.89
CA THR A 330 -2.89 22.49 -6.70
C THR A 330 -2.28 21.70 -7.87
N PRO A 331 -2.96 21.63 -9.02
CA PRO A 331 -2.51 20.83 -10.17
C PRO A 331 -1.12 21.20 -10.73
N GLU A 332 -0.65 22.43 -10.47
CA GLU A 332 0.69 22.88 -10.88
C GLU A 332 1.80 22.47 -9.87
N THR A 333 1.47 21.69 -8.82
CA THR A 333 2.45 21.19 -7.87
C THR A 333 3.48 20.32 -8.57
N GLU A 334 4.76 20.65 -8.42
CA GLU A 334 5.84 19.81 -8.94
C GLU A 334 5.83 18.44 -8.25
N PRO A 335 6.11 17.36 -9.00
CA PRO A 335 6.24 16.03 -8.44
C PRO A 335 7.29 15.98 -7.33
N ARG A 336 6.99 15.25 -6.27
CA ARG A 336 7.88 15.08 -5.12
C ARG A 336 8.13 13.60 -4.86
N SER A 337 9.39 13.31 -4.51
CA SER A 337 9.85 11.96 -4.17
C SER A 337 10.24 11.91 -2.70
N VAL A 338 9.80 10.88 -2.00
CA VAL A 338 10.13 10.67 -0.58
C VAL A 338 10.68 9.26 -0.41
N LEU A 339 11.91 9.17 0.11
CA LEU A 339 12.56 7.92 0.46
C LEU A 339 12.61 7.78 1.98
N PHE A 340 12.10 6.65 2.49
CA PHE A 340 12.15 6.29 3.90
C PHE A 340 13.33 5.39 4.20
N ASP A 341 13.86 5.48 5.41
CA ASP A 341 14.91 4.60 5.89
C ASP A 341 14.30 3.38 6.62
N PRO A 342 14.79 2.16 6.35
CA PRO A 342 14.41 0.99 7.11
C PRO A 342 15.09 0.96 8.48
N THR A 343 14.50 0.24 9.43
CA THR A 343 15.10 -0.01 10.76
C THR A 343 14.99 -1.49 11.11
N LEU A 344 16.00 -2.02 11.82
CA LEU A 344 15.94 -3.39 12.31
C LEU A 344 15.19 -3.45 13.65
N VAL A 345 14.27 -4.38 13.76
CA VAL A 345 13.55 -4.71 15.01
C VAL A 345 13.99 -6.10 15.46
N VAL A 346 14.81 -6.13 16.50
CA VAL A 346 15.34 -7.38 17.05
C VAL A 346 14.31 -8.05 17.95
N ARG A 347 14.09 -9.36 17.73
CA ARG A 347 13.24 -10.27 18.53
C ARG A 347 13.97 -11.60 18.75
N ASP A 348 13.22 -12.69 18.89
CA ASP A 348 13.75 -13.96 19.38
C ASP A 348 14.25 -14.90 18.28
N SER A 349 14.01 -14.61 16.98
CA SER A 349 14.37 -15.50 15.87
C SER A 349 15.80 -15.33 15.34
N ALA A 350 16.52 -14.27 15.77
CA ALA A 350 17.91 -14.03 15.32
C ALA A 350 18.72 -13.19 16.30
#